data_1bbdbe0c05eb635935873cdd19ae2216
#
_entry.id   1bbdbe0c05eb635935873cdd19ae2216
#
_cell.length_a   1.000
_cell.length_b   1.000
_cell.length_c   1.000
_cell.angle_alpha   90.00
_cell.angle_beta   90.00
_cell.angle_gamma   90.00
#
_symmetry.space_group_name_H-M   'P 1'
#
loop_
_entity.id
_entity.type
_entity.pdbx_description
1 polymer ?
#
loop_
_entity_poly.entity_id
_entity_poly.type
_entity_poly.pdbx_seq_one_letter_code
_entity_poly.pdbx_strand_id
1 'polypeptide(L)'
;MDFFVSKVALSICALLVVTILGGVTDRDRFIDDRHEIETVLQDLCDVADRAFGERSEGSVLWTVPVLPTGNGIDLAIDRGVVYCQCHGGPICRQPVCYLHTWAWDGSALNASALGELDKGSRPLTASSGDGILLTTTYVLFENDHRLLVFASPEPH
;
A
#
# COMPACT_ATOMS: atom_id res chain seq x y z
N MET A 1 -24.68 12.59 -54.41
CA MET A 1 -24.82 11.76 -53.20
C MET A 1 -23.48 11.32 -52.56
N ASP A 2 -22.44 11.11 -53.37
CA ASP A 2 -21.14 10.62 -52.88
C ASP A 2 -20.39 11.50 -51.90
N PHE A 3 -20.58 12.82 -51.96
CA PHE A 3 -19.91 13.77 -51.09
C PHE A 3 -20.38 13.73 -49.62
N PHE A 4 -21.67 13.43 -49.39
CA PHE A 4 -22.24 13.29 -48.04
C PHE A 4 -21.81 11.97 -47.40
N VAL A 5 -21.81 10.88 -48.15
CA VAL A 5 -21.38 9.56 -47.67
C VAL A 5 -19.89 9.59 -47.26
N SER A 6 -19.05 10.28 -48.05
CA SER A 6 -17.62 10.43 -47.74
C SER A 6 -17.37 11.20 -46.44
N LYS A 7 -18.10 12.31 -46.18
CA LYS A 7 -17.96 13.07 -44.94
C LYS A 7 -18.42 12.30 -43.70
N VAL A 8 -19.54 11.57 -43.82
CA VAL A 8 -20.04 10.73 -42.71
C VAL A 8 -19.07 9.59 -42.39
N ALA A 9 -18.54 8.94 -43.43
CA ALA A 9 -17.53 7.88 -43.23
C ALA A 9 -16.26 8.42 -42.58
N LEU A 10 -15.77 9.60 -42.99
CA LEU A 10 -14.60 10.25 -42.39
C LEU A 10 -14.82 10.61 -40.90
N SER A 11 -16.03 11.11 -40.56
CA SER A 11 -16.38 11.44 -39.19
C SER A 11 -16.47 10.18 -38.29
N ILE A 12 -17.00 9.07 -38.78
CA ILE A 12 -17.05 7.79 -38.07
C ILE A 12 -15.63 7.23 -37.86
N CYS A 13 -14.79 7.29 -38.90
CA CYS A 13 -13.39 6.87 -38.77
C CYS A 13 -12.61 7.72 -37.75
N ALA A 14 -12.80 9.04 -37.76
CA ALA A 14 -12.17 9.93 -36.78
C ALA A 14 -12.63 9.63 -35.34
N LEU A 15 -13.94 9.40 -35.14
CA LEU A 15 -14.50 8.99 -33.84
C LEU A 15 -13.93 7.65 -33.37
N LEU A 16 -13.82 6.65 -34.24
CA LEU A 16 -13.23 5.35 -33.93
C LEU A 16 -11.74 5.47 -33.55
N VAL A 17 -10.98 6.30 -34.27
CA VAL A 17 -9.57 6.54 -33.94
C VAL A 17 -9.43 7.22 -32.59
N VAL A 18 -10.25 8.22 -32.27
CA VAL A 18 -10.23 8.90 -30.97
C VAL A 18 -10.61 7.98 -29.84
N THR A 19 -11.62 7.10 -30.02
CA THR A 19 -12.00 6.11 -29.00
C THR A 19 -10.94 5.04 -28.79
N ILE A 20 -10.29 4.57 -29.85
CA ILE A 20 -9.19 3.59 -29.76
C ILE A 20 -7.98 4.22 -29.06
N LEU A 21 -7.57 5.42 -29.45
CA LEU A 21 -6.45 6.13 -28.85
C LEU A 21 -6.73 6.49 -27.38
N GLY A 22 -7.95 6.93 -27.05
CA GLY A 22 -8.36 7.17 -25.66
C GLY A 22 -8.29 5.91 -24.81
N GLY A 23 -8.79 4.79 -25.31
CA GLY A 23 -8.73 3.51 -24.59
C GLY A 23 -7.31 2.94 -24.40
N VAL A 24 -6.39 3.23 -25.34
CA VAL A 24 -4.98 2.83 -25.20
C VAL A 24 -4.28 3.68 -24.15
N THR A 25 -4.49 4.99 -24.14
CA THR A 25 -3.87 5.90 -23.16
C THR A 25 -4.35 5.62 -21.72
N ASP A 26 -5.62 5.27 -21.52
CA ASP A 26 -6.12 4.90 -20.20
C ASP A 26 -5.54 3.57 -19.72
N ARG A 27 -5.34 2.62 -20.61
CA ARG A 27 -4.74 1.33 -20.31
C ARG A 27 -3.26 1.44 -19.94
N ASP A 28 -2.52 2.27 -20.66
CA ASP A 28 -1.09 2.50 -20.39
C ASP A 28 -0.92 3.18 -19.04
N ARG A 29 -1.71 4.21 -18.71
CA ARG A 29 -1.71 4.84 -17.38
C ARG A 29 -2.02 3.85 -16.26
N PHE A 30 -2.99 2.97 -16.47
CA PHE A 30 -3.36 1.96 -15.48
C PHE A 30 -2.22 0.95 -15.20
N ILE A 31 -1.43 0.62 -16.22
CA ILE A 31 -0.26 -0.26 -16.09
C ILE A 31 0.87 0.47 -15.36
N ASP A 32 1.12 1.73 -15.72
CA ASP A 32 2.15 2.57 -15.08
C ASP A 32 1.82 2.79 -13.60
N ASP A 33 0.59 3.19 -13.25
CA ASP A 33 0.14 3.38 -11.88
C ASP A 33 0.29 2.09 -11.04
N ARG A 34 -0.02 0.94 -11.63
CA ARG A 34 0.14 -0.34 -10.93
C ARG A 34 1.61 -0.65 -10.60
N HIS A 35 2.50 -0.44 -11.55
CA HIS A 35 3.93 -0.68 -11.34
C HIS A 35 4.50 0.27 -10.28
N GLU A 36 4.08 1.54 -10.29
CA GLU A 36 4.47 2.51 -9.27
C GLU A 36 3.97 2.10 -7.88
N ILE A 37 2.70 1.67 -7.76
CA ILE A 37 2.13 1.16 -6.49
C ILE A 37 2.88 -0.08 -6.00
N GLU A 38 3.20 -1.03 -6.88
CA GLU A 38 3.98 -2.21 -6.52
C GLU A 38 5.37 -1.84 -5.99
N THR A 39 5.99 -0.80 -6.57
CA THR A 39 7.27 -0.27 -6.09
C THR A 39 7.16 0.35 -4.69
N VAL A 40 6.09 1.11 -4.42
CA VAL A 40 5.83 1.70 -3.09
C VAL A 40 5.61 0.60 -2.04
N LEU A 41 4.84 -0.43 -2.38
CA LEU A 41 4.63 -1.58 -1.49
C LEU A 41 5.94 -2.31 -1.19
N GLN A 42 6.77 -2.51 -2.20
CA GLN A 42 8.07 -3.15 -2.04
C GLN A 42 9.00 -2.31 -1.15
N ASP A 43 9.03 -0.99 -1.32
CA ASP A 43 9.84 -0.09 -0.50
C ASP A 43 9.43 -0.15 0.98
N LEU A 44 8.13 -0.11 1.29
CA LEU A 44 7.64 -0.28 2.65
C LEU A 44 8.04 -1.65 3.23
N CYS A 45 7.89 -2.72 2.44
CA CYS A 45 8.29 -4.07 2.86
C CYS A 45 9.79 -4.14 3.13
N ASP A 46 10.62 -3.57 2.26
CA ASP A 46 12.07 -3.55 2.42
C ASP A 46 12.51 -2.78 3.68
N VAL A 47 11.81 -1.68 4.01
CA VAL A 47 12.05 -0.93 5.26
C VAL A 47 11.64 -1.77 6.47
N ALA A 48 10.47 -2.42 6.44
CA ALA A 48 10.01 -3.28 7.52
C ALA A 48 10.91 -4.52 7.70
N ASP A 49 11.34 -5.15 6.61
CA ASP A 49 12.25 -6.30 6.62
C ASP A 49 13.62 -5.92 7.17
N ARG A 50 14.12 -4.73 6.84
CA ARG A 50 15.37 -4.21 7.38
C ARG A 50 15.26 -3.98 8.88
N ALA A 51 14.20 -3.31 9.32
CA ALA A 51 13.93 -3.06 10.74
C ALA A 51 13.84 -4.37 11.53
N PHE A 52 13.17 -5.39 10.98
CA PHE A 52 13.06 -6.71 11.57
C PHE A 52 14.41 -7.48 11.54
N GLY A 53 15.16 -7.35 10.44
CA GLY A 53 16.42 -8.06 10.20
C GLY A 53 17.57 -7.57 11.08
N GLU A 54 17.57 -6.31 11.49
CA GLU A 54 18.59 -5.73 12.39
C GLU A 54 18.54 -6.31 13.79
N ARG A 55 17.46 -7.02 14.15
CA ARG A 55 17.25 -7.66 15.46
C ARG A 55 17.50 -6.72 16.64
N SER A 56 17.24 -5.46 16.48
CA SER A 56 17.40 -4.40 17.48
C SER A 56 16.08 -3.68 17.70
N GLU A 57 15.86 -3.19 18.91
CA GLU A 57 14.78 -2.28 19.18
C GLU A 57 15.06 -0.92 18.56
N GLY A 58 14.03 -0.35 17.95
CA GLY A 58 14.16 0.95 17.31
C GLY A 58 12.89 1.38 16.61
N SER A 59 12.93 2.55 16.04
CA SER A 59 11.83 3.10 15.26
C SER A 59 12.34 3.74 13.98
N VAL A 60 11.62 3.50 12.88
CA VAL A 60 11.90 4.10 11.58
C VAL A 60 10.63 4.80 11.11
N LEU A 61 10.73 6.06 10.75
CA LEU A 61 9.66 6.80 10.10
C LEU A 61 9.74 6.55 8.60
N TRP A 62 8.63 6.06 8.03
CA TRP A 62 8.45 5.93 6.60
C TRP A 62 7.31 6.84 6.16
N THR A 63 7.51 7.63 5.13
CA THR A 63 6.51 8.55 4.62
C THR A 63 5.89 7.99 3.36
N VAL A 64 4.55 7.97 3.29
CA VAL A 64 3.81 7.54 2.11
C VAL A 64 4.14 8.46 0.94
N PRO A 65 4.78 7.98 -0.14
CA PRO A 65 5.23 8.84 -1.22
C PRO A 65 4.05 9.37 -2.05
N VAL A 66 4.28 10.46 -2.76
CA VAL A 66 3.46 10.89 -3.88
C VAL A 66 4.02 10.23 -5.12
N LEU A 67 3.16 9.66 -5.96
CA LEU A 67 3.61 9.02 -7.19
C LEU A 67 4.25 10.04 -8.16
N PRO A 68 5.21 9.63 -9.00
CA PRO A 68 5.81 10.48 -10.03
C PRO A 68 4.77 11.10 -10.99
N THR A 69 3.65 10.42 -11.19
CA THR A 69 2.48 10.92 -11.94
C THR A 69 1.77 12.09 -11.24
N GLY A 70 2.13 12.41 -9.99
CA GLY A 70 1.45 13.40 -9.16
C GLY A 70 0.16 12.90 -8.51
N ASN A 71 -0.22 11.64 -8.74
CA ASN A 71 -1.38 11.03 -8.12
C ASN A 71 -1.09 10.69 -6.65
N GLY A 72 -2.05 10.96 -5.78
CA GLY A 72 -2.00 10.49 -4.41
C GLY A 72 -2.31 9.00 -4.33
N ILE A 73 -1.77 8.35 -3.32
CA ILE A 73 -2.07 6.96 -2.98
C ILE A 73 -2.67 6.91 -1.57
N ASP A 74 -3.56 5.94 -1.39
CA ASP A 74 -4.08 5.53 -0.11
C ASP A 74 -3.51 4.17 0.25
N LEU A 75 -3.00 4.06 1.48
CA LEU A 75 -2.40 2.85 2.01
C LEU A 75 -3.21 2.40 3.22
N ALA A 76 -3.41 1.10 3.36
CA ALA A 76 -4.00 0.50 4.54
C ALA A 76 -3.18 -0.72 4.96
N ILE A 77 -2.95 -0.85 6.26
CA ILE A 77 -2.31 -2.03 6.87
C ILE A 77 -3.36 -2.71 7.74
N ASP A 78 -3.69 -3.94 7.44
CA ASP A 78 -4.66 -4.74 8.19
C ASP A 78 -4.19 -6.19 8.32
N ARG A 79 -4.04 -6.65 9.56
CA ARG A 79 -3.72 -8.04 9.91
C ARG A 79 -2.57 -8.65 9.09
N GLY A 80 -1.45 -7.94 9.03
CA GLY A 80 -0.27 -8.40 8.30
C GLY A 80 -0.40 -8.37 6.77
N VAL A 81 -1.34 -7.59 6.25
CA VAL A 81 -1.45 -7.32 4.81
C VAL A 81 -1.44 -5.82 4.58
N VAL A 82 -0.57 -5.38 3.70
CA VAL A 82 -0.54 -3.99 3.23
C VAL A 82 -1.32 -3.89 1.93
N TYR A 83 -2.23 -2.95 1.88
CA TYR A 83 -3.02 -2.59 0.71
C TYR A 83 -2.61 -1.20 0.25
N CYS A 84 -2.44 -1.01 -1.03
CA CYS A 84 -2.16 0.28 -1.62
C CYS A 84 -3.03 0.51 -2.85
N GLN A 85 -3.58 1.71 -2.97
CA GLN A 85 -4.44 2.09 -4.07
C GLN A 85 -4.12 3.51 -4.52
N CYS A 86 -3.97 3.72 -5.81
CA CYS A 86 -4.02 5.05 -6.42
C CYS A 86 -5.48 5.47 -6.61
N HIS A 87 -5.77 6.76 -6.57
CA HIS A 87 -7.12 7.31 -6.74
C HIS A 87 -7.80 6.79 -8.01
N GLY A 88 -8.81 5.93 -7.83
CA GLY A 88 -9.53 5.28 -8.95
C GLY A 88 -8.76 4.19 -9.70
N GLY A 89 -7.56 3.84 -9.23
CA GLY A 89 -6.69 2.81 -9.81
C GLY A 89 -6.86 1.42 -9.18
N PRO A 90 -6.00 0.48 -9.57
CA PRO A 90 -6.00 -0.87 -9.03
C PRO A 90 -5.60 -0.89 -7.55
N ILE A 91 -6.14 -1.86 -6.81
CA ILE A 91 -5.69 -2.16 -5.46
C ILE A 91 -4.59 -3.21 -5.57
N CYS A 92 -3.39 -2.87 -5.11
CA CYS A 92 -2.29 -3.81 -4.92
C CYS A 92 -2.20 -4.21 -3.45
N ARG A 93 -1.76 -5.43 -3.17
CA ARG A 93 -1.63 -5.96 -1.81
C ARG A 93 -0.37 -6.80 -1.67
N GLN A 94 0.26 -6.68 -0.50
CA GLN A 94 1.45 -7.43 -0.13
C GLN A 94 1.28 -8.02 1.27
N PRO A 95 1.45 -9.33 1.50
CA PRO A 95 1.46 -9.89 2.83
C PRO A 95 2.77 -9.54 3.55
N VAL A 96 2.65 -9.04 4.77
CA VAL A 96 3.77 -8.75 5.70
C VAL A 96 3.37 -9.27 7.07
N CYS A 97 3.40 -10.58 7.22
CA CYS A 97 2.78 -11.32 8.34
C CYS A 97 3.28 -10.93 9.74
N TYR A 98 4.44 -10.26 9.83
CA TYR A 98 5.03 -9.82 11.10
C TYR A 98 4.70 -8.35 11.44
N LEU A 99 3.95 -7.64 10.60
CA LEU A 99 3.60 -6.24 10.80
C LEU A 99 2.25 -6.13 11.52
N HIS A 100 2.26 -5.60 12.73
CA HIS A 100 1.10 -5.46 13.59
C HIS A 100 0.66 -3.99 13.69
N THR A 101 -0.65 -3.76 13.80
CA THR A 101 -1.25 -2.40 13.90
C THR A 101 -1.88 -2.11 15.27
N TRP A 102 -1.75 -3.01 16.24
CA TRP A 102 -2.15 -2.79 17.62
C TRP A 102 -0.96 -2.33 18.46
N ALA A 103 -1.23 -1.65 19.57
CA ALA A 103 -0.20 -1.23 20.52
C ALA A 103 0.03 -2.32 21.58
N TRP A 104 1.30 -2.61 21.86
CA TRP A 104 1.67 -3.53 22.94
C TRP A 104 1.66 -2.80 24.29
N ASP A 105 1.02 -3.40 25.29
CA ASP A 105 0.85 -2.86 26.62
C ASP A 105 1.90 -3.33 27.65
N GLY A 106 2.89 -4.11 27.20
CA GLY A 106 3.94 -4.67 28.05
C GLY A 106 3.61 -6.05 28.65
N SER A 107 2.42 -6.59 28.38
CA SER A 107 2.02 -7.93 28.89
C SER A 107 2.72 -9.06 28.13
N ALA A 108 2.89 -10.20 28.80
CA ALA A 108 3.36 -11.42 28.14
C ALA A 108 2.29 -11.91 27.14
N LEU A 109 2.73 -12.23 25.94
CA LEU A 109 1.86 -12.72 24.87
C LEU A 109 2.02 -14.24 24.71
N ASN A 110 1.00 -14.87 24.17
CA ASN A 110 1.04 -16.23 23.64
C ASN A 110 0.36 -16.27 22.27
N ALA A 111 0.43 -17.38 21.57
CA ALA A 111 -0.12 -17.50 20.22
C ALA A 111 -1.63 -17.18 20.14
N SER A 112 -2.41 -17.53 21.18
CA SER A 112 -3.83 -17.24 21.24
C SER A 112 -4.09 -15.74 21.45
N ALA A 113 -3.37 -15.11 22.40
CA ALA A 113 -3.48 -13.68 22.67
C ALA A 113 -3.07 -12.85 21.45
N LEU A 114 -1.97 -13.21 20.76
CA LEU A 114 -1.54 -12.57 19.53
C LEU A 114 -2.64 -12.62 18.46
N GLY A 115 -3.23 -13.80 18.25
CA GLY A 115 -4.31 -13.96 17.28
C GLY A 115 -5.57 -13.17 17.63
N GLU A 116 -5.91 -12.99 18.90
CA GLU A 116 -7.05 -12.16 19.32
C GLU A 116 -6.75 -10.65 19.15
N LEU A 117 -5.53 -10.21 19.45
CA LEU A 117 -5.10 -8.84 19.23
C LEU A 117 -5.11 -8.49 17.73
N ASP A 118 -4.62 -9.38 16.88
CA ASP A 118 -4.65 -9.19 15.43
C ASP A 118 -6.08 -9.13 14.88
N LYS A 119 -7.01 -9.93 15.41
CA LYS A 119 -8.42 -9.89 15.04
C LYS A 119 -9.12 -8.62 15.51
N GLY A 120 -8.74 -8.12 16.69
CA GLY A 120 -9.31 -6.91 17.29
C GLY A 120 -8.67 -5.60 16.81
N SER A 121 -7.55 -5.68 16.09
CA SER A 121 -6.85 -4.49 15.60
C SER A 121 -7.68 -3.74 14.56
N ARG A 122 -7.54 -2.42 14.57
CA ARG A 122 -8.10 -1.57 13.52
C ARG A 122 -7.10 -1.42 12.40
N PRO A 123 -7.55 -1.37 11.13
CA PRO A 123 -6.67 -1.04 10.03
C PRO A 123 -5.99 0.31 10.27
N LEU A 124 -4.68 0.39 10.05
CA LEU A 124 -3.96 1.64 9.93
C LEU A 124 -4.17 2.14 8.50
N THR A 125 -4.64 3.38 8.36
CA THR A 125 -4.79 4.03 7.05
C THR A 125 -3.91 5.27 6.99
N ALA A 126 -3.29 5.49 5.84
CA ALA A 126 -2.43 6.63 5.56
C ALA A 126 -2.54 7.02 4.09
N SER A 127 -2.40 8.30 3.79
CA SER A 127 -2.41 8.83 2.43
C SER A 127 -1.06 9.46 2.09
N SER A 128 -0.82 9.75 0.81
CA SER A 128 0.41 10.40 0.37
C SER A 128 0.78 11.61 1.23
N GLY A 129 1.98 11.62 1.75
CA GLY A 129 2.50 12.64 2.67
C GLY A 129 2.38 12.29 4.15
N ASP A 130 1.55 11.30 4.52
CA ASP A 130 1.45 10.87 5.92
C ASP A 130 2.65 10.02 6.32
N GLY A 131 3.07 10.17 7.58
CA GLY A 131 4.11 9.35 8.18
C GLY A 131 3.56 8.09 8.84
N ILE A 132 4.23 6.97 8.63
CA ILE A 132 4.01 5.71 9.33
C ILE A 132 5.27 5.40 10.14
N LEU A 133 5.11 5.32 11.46
CA LEU A 133 6.18 4.92 12.36
C LEU A 133 6.20 3.40 12.49
N LEU A 134 7.29 2.78 12.03
CA LEU A 134 7.56 1.36 12.22
C LEU A 134 8.44 1.21 13.46
N THR A 135 7.92 0.56 14.49
CA THR A 135 8.63 0.33 15.75
C THR A 135 8.89 -1.15 15.94
N THR A 136 10.16 -1.50 16.12
CA THR A 136 10.58 -2.85 16.51
C THR A 136 10.80 -2.92 18.02
N THR A 137 10.23 -3.90 18.67
CA THR A 137 10.42 -4.11 20.11
C THR A 137 10.40 -5.60 20.47
N TYR A 138 11.15 -5.96 21.52
CA TYR A 138 11.10 -7.31 22.08
C TYR A 138 9.89 -7.46 23.00
N VAL A 139 9.07 -8.42 22.67
CA VAL A 139 7.87 -8.77 23.41
C VAL A 139 8.13 -10.10 24.14
N LEU A 140 7.75 -10.18 25.41
CA LEU A 140 7.76 -11.43 26.13
C LEU A 140 6.67 -12.35 25.56
N PHE A 141 7.10 -13.41 24.87
CA PHE A 141 6.19 -14.37 24.23
C PHE A 141 6.34 -15.73 24.93
N GLU A 142 5.33 -16.10 25.75
CA GLU A 142 5.38 -17.28 26.61
C GLU A 142 6.59 -17.22 27.53
N ASN A 143 7.67 -17.95 27.22
CA ASN A 143 8.90 -18.00 28.01
C ASN A 143 10.11 -17.48 27.21
N ASP A 144 9.91 -16.80 26.10
CA ASP A 144 10.97 -16.29 25.21
C ASP A 144 10.68 -14.86 24.78
N HIS A 145 11.72 -14.16 24.33
CA HIS A 145 11.56 -12.82 23.76
C HIS A 145 11.52 -12.91 22.23
N ARG A 146 10.46 -12.39 21.64
CA ARG A 146 10.31 -12.28 20.19
C ARG A 146 10.29 -10.84 19.77
N LEU A 147 11.01 -10.55 18.69
CA LEU A 147 10.95 -9.25 18.05
C LEU A 147 9.66 -9.15 17.25
N LEU A 148 8.87 -8.11 17.48
CA LEU A 148 7.69 -7.78 16.70
C LEU A 148 7.86 -6.39 16.09
N VAL A 149 7.19 -6.16 14.96
CA VAL A 149 7.17 -4.87 14.25
C VAL A 149 5.76 -4.30 14.34
N PHE A 150 5.66 -3.09 14.85
CA PHE A 150 4.40 -2.37 14.99
C PHE A 150 4.37 -1.18 14.04
N ALA A 151 3.27 -1.03 13.32
CA ALA A 151 3.00 0.17 12.52
C ALA A 151 2.01 1.06 13.27
N SER A 152 2.33 2.35 13.38
CA SER A 152 1.46 3.36 13.96
C SER A 152 1.51 4.65 13.12
N PRO A 153 0.49 5.51 13.19
CA PRO A 153 0.59 6.83 12.56
C PRO A 153 1.70 7.64 13.23
N GLU A 154 2.31 8.54 12.48
CA GLU A 154 3.27 9.48 13.04
C GLU A 154 2.61 10.28 14.17
N PRO A 155 3.23 10.37 15.36
CA PRO A 155 2.72 11.20 16.43
C PRO A 155 2.85 12.69 16.05
N HIS A 156 1.75 13.40 16.08
CA HIS A 156 1.67 14.85 15.84
C HIS A 156 2.15 15.66 17.01
#